data_c1901794e3d04e51298e2894c7ae486f
#
_entry.id   c1901794e3d04e51298e2894c7ae486f
#
_cell.length_a   1.000
_cell.length_b   1.000
_cell.length_c   1.000
_cell.angle_alpha   90.00
_cell.angle_beta   90.00
_cell.angle_gamma   90.00
#
_symmetry.space_group_name_H-M   'P 1'
#
loop_
_entity.id
_entity.type
_entity.pdbx_description
1 polymer ?
#
loop_
_entity_poly.entity_id
_entity_poly.type
_entity_poly.pdbx_seq_one_letter_code
_entity_poly.pdbx_strand_id
1 'polypeptide(L)'
;ERSEFSIIGTSRKNVDGKKIVTGQPLFGLDVQREGMLIATLAHPPAFGMKLKSFDADSAKQMPGIRDVFSIKLYEDDFKRSAFHHTAFNEVVVVLGETTWQVMQAKKNIKIEWEKASDVTVGMTMFGNDMNVNHPAGLENTATHRSKMEELKARNGRIVRKDGNPDDAFKNAAKIIERSYSCPF
;
A
#
# COMPACT_ATOMS: atom_id res chain seq x y z
N GLU A 1 -12.96 -4.10 -41.26
CA GLU A 1 -14.39 -4.25 -40.92
C GLU A 1 -14.57 -5.28 -39.79
N ARG A 2 -15.75 -5.31 -39.08
CA ARG A 2 -15.99 -6.29 -38.01
C ARG A 2 -15.89 -7.74 -38.47
N SER A 3 -16.16 -7.99 -39.73
CA SER A 3 -16.04 -9.28 -40.41
C SER A 3 -14.59 -9.81 -40.52
N GLU A 4 -13.60 -8.91 -40.36
CA GLU A 4 -12.18 -9.28 -40.49
C GLU A 4 -11.56 -9.62 -39.11
N PHE A 5 -12.31 -9.42 -38.03
CA PHE A 5 -11.83 -9.72 -36.68
C PHE A 5 -11.80 -11.23 -36.42
N SER A 6 -10.60 -11.75 -36.22
CA SER A 6 -10.39 -13.19 -35.93
C SER A 6 -10.27 -13.49 -34.43
N ILE A 7 -10.12 -12.47 -33.61
CA ILE A 7 -9.94 -12.58 -32.16
C ILE A 7 -11.05 -11.86 -31.42
N ILE A 8 -11.31 -10.59 -31.76
CA ILE A 8 -12.36 -9.79 -31.14
C ILE A 8 -13.74 -10.41 -31.39
N GLY A 9 -14.51 -10.60 -30.34
CA GLY A 9 -15.84 -11.23 -30.42
C GLY A 9 -15.83 -12.75 -30.39
N THR A 10 -14.64 -13.40 -30.27
CA THR A 10 -14.54 -14.85 -30.13
C THR A 10 -14.04 -15.23 -28.74
N SER A 11 -14.55 -16.36 -28.22
CA SER A 11 -14.04 -16.91 -26.97
C SER A 11 -12.63 -17.46 -27.19
N ARG A 12 -11.64 -16.95 -26.47
CA ARG A 12 -10.26 -17.39 -26.49
C ARG A 12 -9.81 -17.84 -25.11
N LYS A 13 -9.13 -18.97 -25.05
CA LYS A 13 -8.52 -19.47 -23.82
C LYS A 13 -7.27 -18.62 -23.51
N ASN A 14 -7.01 -18.43 -22.21
CA ASN A 14 -5.73 -17.85 -21.79
C ASN A 14 -4.58 -18.73 -22.28
N VAL A 15 -3.59 -18.13 -22.94
CA VAL A 15 -2.42 -18.85 -23.52
C VAL A 15 -1.61 -19.58 -22.45
N ASP A 16 -1.58 -19.07 -21.23
CA ASP A 16 -0.90 -19.67 -20.08
C ASP A 16 -1.83 -20.48 -19.17
N GLY A 17 -3.11 -20.57 -19.51
CA GLY A 17 -4.11 -21.20 -18.65
C GLY A 17 -3.74 -22.64 -18.25
N LYS A 18 -3.16 -23.45 -19.16
CA LYS A 18 -2.69 -24.79 -18.83
C LYS A 18 -1.54 -24.77 -17.82
N LYS A 19 -0.58 -23.88 -18.00
CA LYS A 19 0.57 -23.74 -17.09
C LYS A 19 0.12 -23.35 -15.68
N ILE A 20 -0.81 -22.39 -15.58
CA ILE A 20 -1.35 -21.91 -14.30
C ILE A 20 -2.02 -23.06 -13.55
N VAL A 21 -2.94 -23.79 -14.18
CA VAL A 21 -3.69 -24.87 -13.52
C VAL A 21 -2.86 -26.12 -13.24
N THR A 22 -1.72 -26.28 -13.88
CA THR A 22 -0.78 -27.39 -13.64
C THR A 22 0.38 -26.99 -12.71
N GLY A 23 0.42 -25.76 -12.19
CA GLY A 23 1.43 -25.29 -11.25
C GLY A 23 2.82 -25.10 -11.89
N GLN A 24 2.89 -24.82 -13.20
CA GLN A 24 4.17 -24.51 -13.82
C GLN A 24 4.66 -23.11 -13.40
N PRO A 25 5.96 -22.92 -13.14
CA PRO A 25 6.51 -21.62 -12.76
C PRO A 25 6.26 -20.57 -13.84
N LEU A 26 5.60 -19.45 -13.46
CA LEU A 26 5.27 -18.35 -14.34
C LEU A 26 5.56 -16.97 -13.75
N PHE A 27 5.63 -16.90 -12.43
CA PHE A 27 5.70 -15.63 -11.70
C PHE A 27 7.05 -15.47 -11.00
N GLY A 28 7.40 -14.24 -10.64
CA GLY A 28 8.67 -13.95 -9.96
C GLY A 28 8.87 -14.74 -8.66
N LEU A 29 7.77 -15.04 -7.93
CA LEU A 29 7.82 -15.86 -6.71
C LEU A 29 8.13 -17.34 -6.97
N ASP A 30 7.95 -17.81 -8.19
CA ASP A 30 8.22 -19.20 -8.59
C ASP A 30 9.69 -19.41 -8.98
N VAL A 31 10.45 -18.33 -9.13
CA VAL A 31 11.87 -18.40 -9.51
C VAL A 31 12.68 -19.00 -8.36
N GLN A 32 13.39 -20.07 -8.67
CA GLN A 32 14.32 -20.72 -7.74
C GLN A 32 15.68 -20.90 -8.39
N ARG A 33 16.74 -20.67 -7.65
CA ARG A 33 18.12 -20.88 -8.07
C ARG A 33 18.90 -21.52 -6.93
N GLU A 34 19.93 -22.28 -7.27
CA GLU A 34 20.85 -22.84 -6.28
C GLU A 34 21.47 -21.73 -5.42
N GLY A 35 21.45 -21.90 -4.11
CA GLY A 35 21.97 -20.92 -3.15
C GLY A 35 21.13 -19.64 -2.99
N MET A 36 19.97 -19.54 -3.64
CA MET A 36 19.10 -18.38 -3.50
C MET A 36 18.56 -18.26 -2.07
N LEU A 37 18.63 -17.06 -1.54
CA LEU A 37 18.02 -16.71 -0.27
C LEU A 37 16.72 -15.93 -0.49
N ILE A 38 15.80 -16.09 0.43
CA ILE A 38 14.52 -15.38 0.48
C ILE A 38 14.61 -14.28 1.52
N ALA A 39 14.16 -13.09 1.16
CA ALA A 39 14.01 -11.97 2.08
C ALA A 39 12.55 -11.62 2.31
N THR A 40 12.18 -11.33 3.55
CA THR A 40 10.90 -10.67 3.88
C THR A 40 11.16 -9.39 4.63
N LEU A 41 10.29 -8.41 4.44
CA LEU A 41 10.43 -7.09 5.04
C LEU A 41 9.40 -6.90 6.16
N ALA A 42 9.85 -6.35 7.30
CA ALA A 42 8.99 -5.76 8.30
C ALA A 42 9.07 -4.24 8.15
N HIS A 43 7.94 -3.65 7.81
CA HIS A 43 7.79 -2.20 7.65
C HIS A 43 6.89 -1.64 8.75
N PRO A 44 6.91 -0.33 8.98
CA PRO A 44 6.04 0.31 9.96
C PRO A 44 4.56 -0.04 9.74
N PRO A 45 3.77 -0.16 10.83
CA PRO A 45 2.35 -0.52 10.73
C PRO A 45 1.47 0.60 10.17
N ALA A 46 1.99 1.81 10.10
CA ALA A 46 1.30 2.99 9.55
C ALA A 46 2.28 3.95 8.90
N PHE A 47 1.78 4.76 7.97
CA PHE A 47 2.53 5.88 7.41
C PHE A 47 2.94 6.87 8.51
N GLY A 48 4.00 7.63 8.30
CA GLY A 48 4.51 8.60 9.27
C GLY A 48 5.15 7.96 10.51
N MET A 49 5.47 6.69 10.44
CA MET A 49 6.27 5.98 11.45
C MET A 49 7.64 5.62 10.88
N LYS A 50 8.63 5.54 11.76
CA LYS A 50 10.00 5.12 11.47
C LYS A 50 10.47 4.07 12.46
N LEU A 51 11.51 3.34 12.10
CA LEU A 51 12.15 2.39 13.02
C LEU A 51 12.80 3.15 14.17
N LYS A 52 12.50 2.73 15.40
CA LYS A 52 13.20 3.19 16.61
C LYS A 52 14.29 2.20 17.03
N SER A 53 13.91 0.93 17.17
CA SER A 53 14.83 -0.16 17.54
C SER A 53 14.22 -1.50 17.16
N PHE A 54 15.04 -2.54 17.11
CA PHE A 54 14.57 -3.91 17.02
C PHE A 54 15.50 -4.87 17.74
N ASP A 55 14.92 -5.95 18.29
CA ASP A 55 15.63 -7.09 18.85
C ASP A 55 15.29 -8.33 18.02
N ALA A 56 16.29 -8.90 17.39
CA ALA A 56 16.17 -10.04 16.50
C ALA A 56 16.90 -11.29 16.98
N ASP A 57 17.39 -11.32 18.20
CA ASP A 57 18.22 -12.41 18.71
C ASP A 57 17.51 -13.77 18.62
N SER A 58 16.25 -13.82 19.02
CA SER A 58 15.43 -15.03 18.89
C SER A 58 15.19 -15.44 17.44
N ALA A 59 14.98 -14.48 16.55
CA ALA A 59 14.74 -14.73 15.13
C ALA A 59 16.02 -15.24 14.43
N LYS A 60 17.18 -14.67 14.75
CA LYS A 60 18.47 -15.08 14.18
C LYS A 60 18.87 -16.51 14.53
N GLN A 61 18.38 -17.02 15.66
CA GLN A 61 18.66 -18.40 16.11
C GLN A 61 17.73 -19.45 15.47
N MET A 62 16.72 -19.02 14.71
CA MET A 62 15.78 -19.96 14.09
C MET A 62 16.43 -20.70 12.91
N PRO A 63 16.11 -22.00 12.73
CA PRO A 63 16.64 -22.79 11.63
C PRO A 63 16.39 -22.16 10.27
N GLY A 64 17.42 -22.10 9.43
CA GLY A 64 17.34 -21.57 8.06
C GLY A 64 17.35 -20.04 7.96
N ILE A 65 17.45 -19.33 9.08
CA ILE A 65 17.66 -17.87 9.06
C ILE A 65 19.15 -17.58 8.91
N ARG A 66 19.45 -16.67 8.00
CA ARG A 66 20.83 -16.27 7.68
C ARG A 66 21.20 -14.95 8.33
N ASP A 67 20.28 -13.98 8.33
CA ASP A 67 20.49 -12.72 9.02
C ASP A 67 19.17 -11.96 9.23
N VAL A 68 19.22 -10.98 10.15
CA VAL A 68 18.16 -9.98 10.37
C VAL A 68 18.84 -8.64 10.60
N PHE A 69 18.49 -7.65 9.79
CA PHE A 69 19.13 -6.33 9.80
C PHE A 69 18.15 -5.26 9.32
N SER A 70 18.46 -3.98 9.57
CA SER A 70 17.70 -2.87 8.97
C SER A 70 18.41 -2.33 7.74
N ILE A 71 17.62 -1.81 6.81
CA ILE A 71 18.13 -1.07 5.65
C ILE A 71 17.38 0.22 5.46
N LYS A 72 18.05 1.24 4.98
CA LYS A 72 17.44 2.39 4.33
C LYS A 72 17.23 2.07 2.85
N LEU A 73 16.06 2.39 2.32
CA LEU A 73 15.68 2.11 0.93
C LEU A 73 16.18 3.20 -0.02
N TYR A 74 16.40 4.42 0.49
CA TYR A 74 16.96 5.53 -0.25
C TYR A 74 17.64 6.51 0.70
N GLU A 75 18.57 7.29 0.15
CA GLU A 75 19.29 8.32 0.89
C GLU A 75 18.36 9.49 1.28
N ASP A 76 18.78 10.26 2.27
CA ASP A 76 17.95 11.32 2.84
C ASP A 76 17.69 12.48 1.86
N ASP A 77 18.57 12.69 0.87
CA ASP A 77 18.47 13.68 -0.19
C ASP A 77 17.77 13.18 -1.46
N PHE A 78 17.30 11.94 -1.46
CA PHE A 78 16.65 11.33 -2.60
C PHE A 78 15.36 12.07 -2.99
N LYS A 79 15.32 12.63 -4.18
CA LYS A 79 14.12 13.27 -4.73
C LYS A 79 13.17 12.23 -5.29
N ARG A 80 11.99 12.13 -4.69
CA ARG A 80 10.94 11.21 -5.15
C ARG A 80 10.27 11.75 -6.42
N SER A 81 9.94 10.88 -7.35
CA SER A 81 9.00 11.20 -8.42
C SER A 81 7.56 10.95 -7.97
N ALA A 82 6.59 11.50 -8.70
CA ALA A 82 5.15 11.29 -8.46
C ALA A 82 4.74 9.80 -8.46
N PHE A 83 5.53 8.95 -9.11
CA PHE A 83 5.27 7.51 -9.23
C PHE A 83 6.07 6.68 -8.24
N HIS A 84 6.76 7.30 -7.29
CA HIS A 84 7.54 6.60 -6.27
C HIS A 84 6.63 6.20 -5.12
N HIS A 85 6.26 4.92 -5.07
CA HIS A 85 5.27 4.41 -4.13
C HIS A 85 5.87 3.89 -2.81
N THR A 86 7.18 3.94 -2.64
CA THR A 86 7.80 3.51 -1.38
C THR A 86 7.45 4.47 -0.27
N ALA A 87 6.60 4.03 0.64
CA ALA A 87 6.08 4.84 1.73
C ALA A 87 7.01 4.91 2.95
N PHE A 88 7.90 3.91 3.08
CA PHE A 88 8.77 3.76 4.24
C PHE A 88 10.23 3.79 3.79
N ASN A 89 11.04 4.60 4.46
CA ASN A 89 12.46 4.68 4.15
C ASN A 89 13.29 3.59 4.85
N GLU A 90 12.88 3.18 6.04
CA GLU A 90 13.61 2.21 6.83
C GLU A 90 12.76 1.01 7.16
N VAL A 91 13.29 -0.18 6.91
CA VAL A 91 12.62 -1.47 7.10
C VAL A 91 13.58 -2.47 7.72
N VAL A 92 13.03 -3.46 8.43
CA VAL A 92 13.81 -4.60 8.94
C VAL A 92 13.67 -5.76 7.96
N VAL A 93 14.80 -6.32 7.56
CA VAL A 93 14.91 -7.43 6.61
C VAL A 93 15.17 -8.72 7.40
N VAL A 94 14.44 -9.76 7.06
CA VAL A 94 14.73 -11.14 7.49
C VAL A 94 15.16 -11.93 6.28
N LEU A 95 16.37 -12.49 6.33
CA LEU A 95 16.98 -13.26 5.26
C LEU A 95 17.08 -14.73 5.66
N GLY A 96 16.67 -15.64 4.80
CA GLY A 96 16.69 -17.07 5.10
C GLY A 96 16.53 -17.94 3.85
N GLU A 97 16.45 -19.25 4.07
CA GLU A 97 16.50 -20.27 3.02
C GLU A 97 15.13 -20.50 2.36
N THR A 98 14.04 -20.36 3.11
CA THR A 98 12.70 -20.58 2.57
C THR A 98 11.73 -19.48 3.00
N THR A 99 10.71 -19.26 2.18
CA THR A 99 9.63 -18.28 2.48
C THR A 99 8.98 -18.56 3.84
N TRP A 100 8.73 -19.82 4.17
CA TRP A 100 8.13 -20.21 5.44
C TRP A 100 9.01 -19.81 6.63
N GLN A 101 10.29 -20.12 6.57
CA GLN A 101 11.24 -19.80 7.65
C GLN A 101 11.32 -18.31 7.92
N VAL A 102 11.50 -17.50 6.87
CA VAL A 102 11.57 -16.02 7.05
C VAL A 102 10.27 -15.44 7.56
N MET A 103 9.11 -15.95 7.13
CA MET A 103 7.81 -15.53 7.65
C MET A 103 7.60 -15.87 9.12
N GLN A 104 8.06 -17.06 9.58
CA GLN A 104 7.99 -17.42 11.00
C GLN A 104 8.96 -16.57 11.82
N ALA A 105 10.20 -16.39 11.36
CA ALA A 105 11.19 -15.59 12.04
C ALA A 105 10.75 -14.13 12.20
N LYS A 106 10.12 -13.55 11.16
CA LYS A 106 9.57 -12.21 11.23
C LYS A 106 8.60 -12.00 12.41
N LYS A 107 7.84 -13.02 12.79
CA LYS A 107 6.90 -12.95 13.94
C LYS A 107 7.61 -12.91 15.29
N ASN A 108 8.88 -13.35 15.33
CA ASN A 108 9.70 -13.43 16.55
C ASN A 108 10.64 -12.23 16.73
N ILE A 109 10.57 -11.23 15.86
CA ILE A 109 11.31 -9.99 16.01
C ILE A 109 10.48 -9.02 16.87
N LYS A 110 11.09 -8.45 17.87
CA LYS A 110 10.51 -7.35 18.64
C LYS A 110 10.94 -6.05 17.97
N ILE A 111 10.00 -5.34 17.36
CA ILE A 111 10.29 -4.10 16.66
C ILE A 111 9.54 -2.96 17.35
N GLU A 112 10.26 -1.92 17.71
CA GLU A 112 9.70 -0.68 18.21
C GLU A 112 9.66 0.35 17.08
N TRP A 113 8.48 0.87 16.83
CA TRP A 113 8.25 1.94 15.88
C TRP A 113 7.92 3.23 16.63
N GLU A 114 8.37 4.35 16.11
CA GLU A 114 8.03 5.68 16.67
C GLU A 114 7.47 6.58 15.58
N LYS A 115 6.79 7.65 15.98
CA LYS A 115 6.32 8.66 15.03
C LYS A 115 7.53 9.36 14.39
N ALA A 116 7.52 9.45 13.07
CA ALA A 116 8.46 10.31 12.37
C ALA A 116 8.16 11.77 12.66
N SER A 117 9.16 12.62 12.62
CA SER A 117 8.98 14.08 12.60
C SER A 117 8.37 14.52 11.27
N ASP A 118 7.89 15.77 11.21
CA ASP A 118 7.50 16.37 9.92
C ASP A 118 8.66 16.26 8.93
N VAL A 119 8.35 15.81 7.73
CA VAL A 119 9.34 15.66 6.66
C VAL A 119 8.84 16.38 5.43
N THR A 120 9.66 17.29 4.90
CA THR A 120 9.43 17.90 3.60
C THR A 120 10.24 17.15 2.54
N VAL A 121 9.55 16.59 1.57
CA VAL A 121 10.16 15.82 0.49
C VAL A 121 10.08 16.60 -0.81
N GLY A 122 11.22 16.80 -1.45
CA GLY A 122 11.28 17.30 -2.83
C GLY A 122 10.67 16.25 -3.79
N MET A 123 9.75 16.69 -4.64
CA MET A 123 9.10 15.85 -5.64
C MET A 123 9.10 16.57 -6.99
N THR A 124 9.42 15.84 -8.06
CA THR A 124 9.25 16.33 -9.43
C THR A 124 8.01 15.70 -10.04
N MET A 125 7.03 16.52 -10.44
CA MET A 125 5.80 16.06 -11.08
C MET A 125 5.58 16.85 -12.39
N PHE A 126 5.48 16.14 -13.50
CA PHE A 126 5.28 16.72 -14.85
C PHE A 126 6.30 17.84 -15.18
N GLY A 127 7.56 17.65 -14.80
CA GLY A 127 8.64 18.60 -15.04
C GLY A 127 8.68 19.79 -14.08
N ASN A 128 7.81 19.86 -13.08
CA ASN A 128 7.82 20.90 -12.04
C ASN A 128 8.31 20.33 -10.72
N ASP A 129 9.28 21.02 -10.11
CA ASP A 129 9.73 20.70 -8.76
C ASP A 129 8.77 21.31 -7.74
N MET A 130 8.36 20.50 -6.78
CA MET A 130 7.50 20.90 -5.67
C MET A 130 7.97 20.26 -4.37
N ASN A 131 7.67 20.91 -3.26
CA ASN A 131 7.90 20.36 -1.94
C ASN A 131 6.58 19.87 -1.34
N VAL A 132 6.55 18.62 -0.90
CA VAL A 132 5.40 18.03 -0.22
C VAL A 132 5.76 17.86 1.24
N ASN A 133 4.99 18.49 2.12
CA ASN A 133 5.14 18.32 3.55
C ASN A 133 4.32 17.12 4.02
N HIS A 134 4.99 16.17 4.66
CA HIS A 134 4.39 15.02 5.33
C HIS A 134 4.39 15.31 6.84
N PRO A 135 3.26 15.72 7.43
CA PRO A 135 3.19 16.03 8.86
C PRO A 135 3.39 14.78 9.71
N ALA A 136 4.03 14.93 10.84
CA ALA A 136 4.13 13.89 11.85
C ALA A 136 2.74 13.52 12.38
N GLY A 137 2.55 12.25 12.66
CA GLY A 137 1.31 11.81 13.30
C GLY A 137 0.11 11.77 12.38
N LEU A 138 0.21 10.91 11.38
CA LEU A 138 -0.92 10.60 10.51
C LEU A 138 -2.17 10.20 11.31
N GLU A 139 -3.33 10.53 10.72
CA GLU A 139 -4.63 10.12 11.25
C GLU A 139 -4.69 8.61 11.44
N ASN A 140 -5.27 8.17 12.54
CA ASN A 140 -5.69 6.78 12.68
C ASN A 140 -7.13 6.61 12.20
N THR A 141 -7.56 5.38 11.98
CA THR A 141 -8.91 5.07 11.48
C THR A 141 -10.03 5.69 12.32
N ALA A 142 -9.85 5.78 13.65
CA ALA A 142 -10.86 6.34 14.53
C ALA A 142 -10.96 7.87 14.37
N THR A 143 -9.84 8.57 14.37
CA THR A 143 -9.81 10.05 14.19
C THR A 143 -10.27 10.41 12.78
N HIS A 144 -9.91 9.65 11.76
CA HIS A 144 -10.39 9.85 10.40
C HIS A 144 -11.92 9.71 10.32
N ARG A 145 -12.47 8.66 10.91
CA ARG A 145 -13.93 8.44 10.97
C ARG A 145 -14.64 9.61 11.64
N SER A 146 -14.15 10.05 12.81
CA SER A 146 -14.72 11.19 13.53
C SER A 146 -14.72 12.47 12.69
N LYS A 147 -13.63 12.73 11.98
CA LYS A 147 -13.51 13.87 11.07
C LYS A 147 -14.46 13.78 9.88
N MET A 148 -14.64 12.59 9.32
CA MET A 148 -15.60 12.37 8.22
C MET A 148 -17.05 12.62 8.68
N GLU A 149 -17.43 12.16 9.88
CA GLU A 149 -18.76 12.44 10.45
C GLU A 149 -18.96 13.95 10.72
N GLU A 150 -17.93 14.62 11.23
CA GLU A 150 -17.98 16.09 11.41
C GLU A 150 -18.17 16.81 10.07
N LEU A 151 -17.40 16.42 9.04
CA LEU A 151 -17.51 17.02 7.70
C LEU A 151 -18.86 16.75 7.03
N LYS A 152 -19.43 15.56 7.24
CA LYS A 152 -20.76 15.18 6.74
C LYS A 152 -21.86 16.09 7.32
N ALA A 153 -21.72 16.55 8.56
CA ALA A 153 -22.67 17.45 9.21
C ALA A 153 -22.56 18.92 8.72
N ARG A 154 -21.53 19.26 7.92
CA ARG A 154 -21.33 20.60 7.40
C ARG A 154 -21.96 20.76 6.01
N ASN A 155 -22.38 21.99 5.71
CA ASN A 155 -22.80 22.32 4.35
C ASN A 155 -21.59 22.27 3.40
N GLY A 156 -21.69 21.43 2.37
CA GLY A 156 -20.68 21.35 1.32
C GLY A 156 -20.73 22.54 0.35
N ARG A 157 -19.64 22.75 -0.39
CA ARG A 157 -19.63 23.69 -1.50
C ARG A 157 -20.42 23.10 -2.67
N ILE A 158 -21.41 23.84 -3.17
CA ILE A 158 -22.14 23.43 -4.37
C ILE A 158 -21.19 23.53 -5.58
N VAL A 159 -20.86 22.39 -6.18
CA VAL A 159 -19.99 22.30 -7.36
C VAL A 159 -20.81 22.39 -8.64
N ARG A 160 -22.01 21.80 -8.64
CA ARG A 160 -22.94 21.79 -9.77
C ARG A 160 -24.37 21.74 -9.24
N LYS A 161 -25.28 22.49 -9.84
CA LYS A 161 -26.70 22.47 -9.53
C LYS A 161 -27.50 22.43 -10.85
N ASP A 162 -28.16 21.31 -11.11
CA ASP A 162 -29.05 21.13 -12.26
C ASP A 162 -30.48 21.14 -11.72
N GLY A 163 -31.29 22.07 -12.25
CA GLY A 163 -32.66 22.24 -11.80
C GLY A 163 -32.79 22.85 -10.40
N ASN A 164 -33.85 22.49 -9.68
CA ASN A 164 -34.09 22.88 -8.29
C ASN A 164 -34.23 21.66 -7.39
N PRO A 165 -33.10 21.12 -6.86
CA PRO A 165 -33.13 19.96 -5.98
C PRO A 165 -33.96 20.16 -4.70
N ASP A 166 -33.93 21.38 -4.15
CA ASP A 166 -34.63 21.69 -2.90
C ASP A 166 -36.15 21.54 -3.05
N ASP A 167 -36.68 22.04 -4.18
CA ASP A 167 -38.11 21.89 -4.51
C ASP A 167 -38.44 20.42 -4.84
N ALA A 168 -37.55 19.74 -5.52
CA ALA A 168 -37.75 18.31 -5.82
C ALA A 168 -37.84 17.47 -4.52
N PHE A 169 -36.96 17.69 -3.55
CA PHE A 169 -37.03 17.04 -2.25
C PHE A 169 -38.29 17.43 -1.49
N LYS A 170 -38.66 18.71 -1.46
CA LYS A 170 -39.85 19.21 -0.76
C LYS A 170 -41.16 18.60 -1.30
N ASN A 171 -41.23 18.36 -2.59
CA ASN A 171 -42.43 17.86 -3.25
C ASN A 171 -42.40 16.36 -3.55
N ALA A 172 -41.36 15.65 -3.11
CA ALA A 172 -41.21 14.22 -3.33
C ALA A 172 -42.24 13.41 -2.54
N ALA A 173 -42.92 12.48 -3.20
CA ALA A 173 -43.85 11.56 -2.54
C ALA A 173 -43.13 10.59 -1.56
N LYS A 174 -41.84 10.34 -1.81
CA LYS A 174 -40.99 9.50 -0.95
C LYS A 174 -39.53 9.91 -1.08
N ILE A 175 -38.86 10.07 0.04
CA ILE A 175 -37.42 10.29 0.11
C ILE A 175 -36.75 9.02 0.64
N ILE A 176 -35.69 8.58 -0.04
CA ILE A 176 -34.84 7.47 0.41
C ILE A 176 -33.46 8.03 0.69
N GLU A 177 -33.02 7.91 1.92
CA GLU A 177 -31.69 8.33 2.36
C GLU A 177 -30.85 7.10 2.74
N ARG A 178 -29.64 7.06 2.25
CA ARG A 178 -28.66 6.00 2.55
C ARG A 178 -27.27 6.59 2.67
N SER A 179 -26.50 6.05 3.58
CA SER A 179 -25.08 6.37 3.75
C SER A 179 -24.23 5.15 3.40
N TYR A 180 -23.16 5.38 2.67
CA TYR A 180 -22.18 4.37 2.29
C TYR A 180 -20.80 4.83 2.78
N SER A 181 -20.01 3.88 3.27
CA SER A 181 -18.61 4.12 3.63
C SER A 181 -17.72 3.13 2.92
N CYS A 182 -16.61 3.63 2.36
CA CYS A 182 -15.56 2.80 1.78
C CYS A 182 -14.34 2.90 2.71
N PRO A 183 -13.96 1.83 3.40
CA PRO A 183 -12.69 1.81 4.13
C PRO A 183 -11.52 1.81 3.16
N PHE A 184 -10.39 2.38 3.60
CA PHE A 184 -9.12 2.25 2.91
C PHE A 184 -8.59 0.83 2.98
#